data_f2fc04fddb1dd76d685fd8d6c0d21503
#
_entry.id   f2fc04fddb1dd76d685fd8d6c0d21503
#
_cell.length_a   1.000
_cell.length_b   1.000
_cell.length_c   1.000
_cell.angle_alpha   90.00
_cell.angle_beta   90.00
_cell.angle_gamma   90.00
#
_symmetry.space_group_name_H-M   'P 1'
#
loop_
_entity.id
_entity.type
_entity.pdbx_description
1 polymer ?
#
loop_
_entity_poly.entity_id
_entity_poly.type
_entity_poly.pdbx_seq_one_letter_code
_entity_poly.pdbx_strand_id
1 'polypeptide(L)'
;EIFCLDEADRMLDMGFFPDVLWIVEKMTGRMQTLLFSATFPQEVLDATEEFTDDPIHVMSEDLEVEVPEIDQFAIKVGRLNKMWALGRIVANMSEGDQMLIFTNTKRMVDMLDERLERQGVDSAALHGDMAQNKRERILDAFRDGKKSILVATDVAARGLDVDGITHVVNYDLPDETESYVHRIGRTGRMGRSGQAWSFVGGSEMPQLDKIANTWGMTIPMVDAPELPEGTKEMARLKEDWDELSDCFGMVTVRLSLGKGDSSKLALSDWIVDQARVPEVAIGEISMGDGESTVEIHVKKAYYVIDVLKSREFQGRRLQPAIVN
;
A
#
# COMPACT_ATOMS: atom_id res chain seq x y z
N GLU A 1 37.37 -8.21 2.24
CA GLU A 1 35.88 -8.28 2.35
C GLU A 1 35.27 -7.28 1.37
N ILE A 2 34.11 -7.61 0.79
CA ILE A 2 33.37 -6.74 -0.11
C ILE A 2 32.19 -6.18 0.68
N PHE A 3 32.01 -4.88 0.64
CA PHE A 3 30.80 -4.21 1.10
C PHE A 3 29.95 -3.85 -0.12
N CYS A 4 28.70 -4.28 -0.12
CA CYS A 4 27.74 -3.97 -1.18
C CYS A 4 26.53 -3.28 -0.58
N LEU A 5 26.25 -2.05 -1.03
CA LEU A 5 25.05 -1.31 -0.68
C LEU A 5 24.16 -1.26 -1.93
N ASP A 6 22.98 -1.84 -1.84
CA ASP A 6 21.97 -1.83 -2.90
C ASP A 6 20.81 -0.90 -2.51
N GLU A 7 20.13 -0.32 -3.50
CA GLU A 7 19.08 0.69 -3.31
C GLU A 7 19.53 1.87 -2.42
N ALA A 8 20.73 2.44 -2.67
CA ALA A 8 21.36 3.44 -1.81
C ALA A 8 20.53 4.74 -1.69
N ASP A 9 19.88 5.20 -2.76
CA ASP A 9 18.93 6.32 -2.75
C ASP A 9 17.82 6.09 -1.73
N ARG A 10 17.28 4.90 -1.67
CA ARG A 10 16.23 4.55 -0.72
C ARG A 10 16.71 4.42 0.72
N MET A 11 17.94 3.94 0.93
CA MET A 11 18.54 3.91 2.26
C MET A 11 18.68 5.31 2.83
N LEU A 12 19.00 6.29 1.97
CA LEU A 12 19.06 7.69 2.34
C LEU A 12 17.67 8.24 2.69
N ASP A 13 16.69 8.06 1.79
CA ASP A 13 15.31 8.53 1.98
C ASP A 13 14.67 8.02 3.27
N MET A 14 15.00 6.80 3.65
CA MET A 14 14.51 6.17 4.89
C MET A 14 15.29 6.58 6.14
N GLY A 15 16.34 7.40 6.00
CA GLY A 15 17.18 7.86 7.10
C GLY A 15 18.10 6.79 7.68
N PHE A 16 18.37 5.69 6.96
CA PHE A 16 19.27 4.60 7.41
C PHE A 16 20.75 4.88 7.15
N PHE A 17 21.07 6.01 6.59
CA PHE A 17 22.46 6.31 6.25
C PHE A 17 23.40 6.33 7.46
N PRO A 18 23.01 6.86 8.64
CA PRO A 18 23.82 6.73 9.86
C PRO A 18 24.12 5.28 10.25
N ASP A 19 23.15 4.36 10.05
CA ASP A 19 23.35 2.94 10.34
C ASP A 19 24.31 2.29 9.34
N VAL A 20 24.24 2.71 8.08
CA VAL A 20 25.17 2.28 7.02
C VAL A 20 26.60 2.70 7.36
N LEU A 21 26.81 3.97 7.73
CA LEU A 21 28.12 4.48 8.15
C LEU A 21 28.65 3.73 9.37
N TRP A 22 27.81 3.49 10.36
CA TRP A 22 28.20 2.71 11.54
C TRP A 22 28.65 1.30 11.19
N ILE A 23 27.96 0.61 10.25
CA ILE A 23 28.36 -0.72 9.76
C ILE A 23 29.71 -0.64 9.06
N VAL A 24 29.89 0.33 8.16
CA VAL A 24 31.12 0.53 7.41
C VAL A 24 32.31 0.78 8.34
N GLU A 25 32.15 1.59 9.39
CA GLU A 25 33.18 1.85 10.41
C GLU A 25 33.62 0.58 11.17
N LYS A 26 32.72 -0.40 11.34
CA LYS A 26 33.02 -1.67 12.01
C LYS A 26 33.69 -2.68 11.10
N MET A 27 33.67 -2.46 9.80
CA MET A 27 34.30 -3.36 8.82
C MET A 27 35.81 -3.10 8.72
N THR A 28 36.59 -3.81 9.53
CA THR A 28 38.05 -3.79 9.45
C THR A 28 38.53 -4.72 8.33
N GLY A 29 39.27 -4.21 7.36
CA GLY A 29 39.78 -5.01 6.23
C GLY A 29 38.89 -5.05 5.00
N ARG A 30 38.06 -4.02 4.84
CA ARG A 30 37.29 -3.81 3.62
C ARG A 30 38.24 -3.57 2.44
N MET A 31 38.09 -4.38 1.38
CA MET A 31 38.93 -4.32 0.19
C MET A 31 38.20 -3.65 -0.99
N GLN A 32 36.88 -3.72 -1.04
CA GLN A 32 36.07 -3.17 -2.10
C GLN A 32 34.71 -2.69 -1.57
N THR A 33 34.25 -1.56 -2.08
CA THR A 33 32.88 -1.06 -1.88
C THR A 33 32.18 -1.04 -3.22
N LEU A 34 30.98 -1.62 -3.26
CA LEU A 34 30.06 -1.58 -4.38
C LEU A 34 28.79 -0.86 -3.92
N LEU A 35 28.35 0.11 -4.71
CA LEU A 35 27.12 0.83 -4.45
C LEU A 35 26.23 0.78 -5.68
N PHE A 36 25.01 0.31 -5.50
CA PHE A 36 23.97 0.28 -6.51
C PHE A 36 22.84 1.21 -6.12
N SER A 37 22.38 2.00 -7.05
CA SER A 37 21.27 2.93 -6.87
C SER A 37 20.55 3.15 -8.19
N ALA A 38 19.23 3.27 -8.16
CA ALA A 38 18.46 3.63 -9.35
C ALA A 38 18.67 5.12 -9.70
N THR A 39 18.84 5.96 -8.70
CA THR A 39 19.10 7.39 -8.84
C THR A 39 20.33 7.80 -8.04
N PHE A 40 21.03 8.85 -8.50
CA PHE A 40 22.17 9.40 -7.82
C PHE A 40 21.97 10.92 -7.57
N PRO A 41 21.01 11.30 -6.71
CA PRO A 41 20.88 12.68 -6.29
C PRO A 41 22.13 13.12 -5.53
N GLN A 42 22.38 14.42 -5.43
CA GLN A 42 23.60 14.96 -4.82
C GLN A 42 23.78 14.48 -3.38
N GLU A 43 22.68 14.29 -2.65
CA GLU A 43 22.68 13.80 -1.28
C GLU A 43 23.23 12.36 -1.16
N VAL A 44 22.95 11.51 -2.16
CA VAL A 44 23.53 10.14 -2.22
C VAL A 44 25.02 10.21 -2.51
N LEU A 45 25.42 11.07 -3.46
CA LEU A 45 26.84 11.27 -3.80
C LEU A 45 27.63 11.77 -2.59
N ASP A 46 27.15 12.83 -1.95
CA ASP A 46 27.79 13.44 -0.78
C ASP A 46 27.94 12.43 0.37
N ALA A 47 26.89 11.64 0.59
CA ALA A 47 26.89 10.63 1.63
C ALA A 47 27.85 9.46 1.31
N THR A 48 28.03 9.09 0.04
CA THR A 48 28.96 8.02 -0.35
C THR A 48 30.42 8.43 -0.26
N GLU A 49 30.74 9.73 -0.38
CA GLU A 49 32.11 10.25 -0.17
C GLU A 49 32.62 9.95 1.25
N GLU A 50 31.75 9.77 2.24
CA GLU A 50 32.17 9.48 3.61
C GLU A 50 32.78 8.06 3.76
N PHE A 51 32.53 7.13 2.84
CA PHE A 51 33.01 5.75 2.96
C PHE A 51 33.58 5.18 1.65
N THR A 52 33.71 5.98 0.60
CA THR A 52 34.40 5.60 -0.63
C THR A 52 35.64 6.47 -0.83
N ASP A 53 36.62 5.97 -1.55
CA ASP A 53 37.85 6.68 -1.89
C ASP A 53 38.03 6.58 -3.41
N ASP A 54 37.94 7.71 -4.09
CA ASP A 54 38.00 7.83 -5.55
C ASP A 54 37.15 6.79 -6.31
N PRO A 55 35.81 6.79 -6.12
CA PRO A 55 34.95 5.77 -6.68
C PRO A 55 34.86 5.88 -8.21
N ILE A 56 34.89 4.73 -8.87
CA ILE A 56 34.59 4.64 -10.30
C ILE A 56 33.08 4.65 -10.50
N HIS A 57 32.58 5.68 -11.17
CA HIS A 57 31.18 5.75 -11.54
C HIS A 57 30.94 4.98 -12.83
N VAL A 58 30.14 3.92 -12.73
CA VAL A 58 29.66 3.16 -13.88
C VAL A 58 28.18 3.49 -14.07
N MET A 59 27.89 4.27 -15.08
CA MET A 59 26.51 4.56 -15.46
C MET A 59 26.15 3.68 -16.66
N SER A 60 25.00 3.02 -16.60
CA SER A 60 24.44 2.40 -17.80
C SER A 60 24.04 3.53 -18.76
N GLU A 61 24.54 3.50 -19.97
CA GLU A 61 24.17 4.50 -21.01
C GLU A 61 22.68 4.34 -21.42
N ASP A 62 22.09 3.19 -21.11
CA ASP A 62 20.67 2.89 -21.26
C ASP A 62 19.94 3.09 -19.92
N LEU A 63 19.88 4.34 -19.45
CA LEU A 63 19.02 4.76 -18.32
C LEU A 63 17.53 4.86 -18.72
N GLU A 64 17.12 4.23 -19.80
CA GLU A 64 15.73 3.84 -19.91
C GLU A 64 15.55 2.70 -18.89
N VAL A 65 14.97 3.04 -17.73
CA VAL A 65 14.38 2.01 -16.87
C VAL A 65 13.49 1.22 -17.80
N GLU A 66 13.96 0.01 -18.20
CA GLU A 66 13.15 -0.86 -19.03
C GLU A 66 11.84 -1.08 -18.28
N VAL A 67 10.81 -0.38 -18.71
CA VAL A 67 9.47 -0.67 -18.24
C VAL A 67 9.20 -2.11 -18.68
N PRO A 68 9.06 -3.05 -17.75
CA PRO A 68 8.87 -4.45 -18.12
C PRO A 68 7.71 -4.58 -19.12
N GLU A 69 7.80 -5.47 -20.10
CA GLU A 69 6.68 -5.82 -20.99
C GLU A 69 5.57 -6.46 -20.15
N ILE A 70 4.74 -5.61 -19.53
CA ILE A 70 3.64 -5.97 -18.65
C ILE A 70 2.37 -5.37 -19.21
N ASP A 71 1.35 -6.17 -19.33
CA ASP A 71 0.02 -5.68 -19.65
C ASP A 71 -0.52 -4.85 -18.50
N GLN A 72 -0.62 -3.55 -18.71
CA GLN A 72 -1.04 -2.61 -17.66
C GLN A 72 -2.48 -2.17 -17.91
N PHE A 73 -3.27 -2.09 -16.84
CA PHE A 73 -4.67 -1.69 -16.89
C PHE A 73 -4.99 -0.77 -15.70
N ALA A 74 -5.84 0.22 -15.93
CA ALA A 74 -6.42 1.01 -14.86
C ALA A 74 -7.94 0.85 -14.84
N ILE A 75 -8.52 0.66 -13.67
CA ILE A 75 -9.98 0.58 -13.47
C ILE A 75 -10.40 1.81 -12.71
N LYS A 76 -11.26 2.63 -13.34
CA LYS A 76 -11.89 3.75 -12.62
C LYS A 76 -12.92 3.18 -11.66
N VAL A 77 -12.60 3.23 -10.37
CA VAL A 77 -13.44 2.64 -9.34
C VAL A 77 -13.30 3.40 -8.03
N GLY A 78 -14.42 3.64 -7.41
CA GLY A 78 -14.43 4.25 -6.13
C GLY A 78 -13.96 3.40 -4.97
N ARG A 79 -13.52 4.12 -3.94
CA ARG A 79 -12.93 3.50 -2.75
C ARG A 79 -13.79 2.36 -2.19
N LEU A 80 -15.12 2.52 -2.18
CA LEU A 80 -16.05 1.51 -1.68
C LEU A 80 -16.20 0.29 -2.59
N ASN A 81 -15.95 0.46 -3.88
CA ASN A 81 -16.07 -0.57 -4.88
C ASN A 81 -14.73 -1.21 -5.27
N LYS A 82 -13.60 -0.75 -4.72
CA LYS A 82 -12.27 -1.38 -4.98
C LYS A 82 -12.29 -2.89 -4.67
N MET A 83 -12.94 -3.32 -3.57
CA MET A 83 -13.09 -4.75 -3.26
C MET A 83 -13.93 -5.51 -4.29
N TRP A 84 -15.00 -4.89 -4.80
CA TRP A 84 -15.79 -5.48 -5.88
C TRP A 84 -14.94 -5.68 -7.15
N ALA A 85 -14.17 -4.68 -7.55
CA ALA A 85 -13.27 -4.77 -8.70
C ALA A 85 -12.17 -5.83 -8.48
N LEU A 86 -11.56 -5.86 -7.28
CA LEU A 86 -10.58 -6.86 -6.91
C LEU A 86 -11.15 -8.28 -7.02
N GLY A 87 -12.36 -8.49 -6.51
CA GLY A 87 -13.03 -9.79 -6.61
C GLY A 87 -13.21 -10.29 -8.03
N ARG A 88 -13.44 -9.39 -8.98
CA ARG A 88 -13.55 -9.75 -10.40
C ARG A 88 -12.19 -10.15 -10.99
N ILE A 89 -11.10 -9.47 -10.63
CA ILE A 89 -9.76 -9.86 -11.05
C ILE A 89 -9.40 -11.23 -10.45
N VAL A 90 -9.62 -11.41 -9.15
CA VAL A 90 -9.35 -12.68 -8.45
C VAL A 90 -10.14 -13.85 -9.05
N ALA A 91 -11.41 -13.62 -9.40
CA ALA A 91 -12.26 -14.66 -10.00
C ALA A 91 -11.79 -15.08 -11.41
N ASN A 92 -10.98 -14.27 -12.08
CA ASN A 92 -10.42 -14.57 -13.39
C ASN A 92 -8.99 -15.15 -13.33
N MET A 93 -8.42 -15.32 -12.15
CA MET A 93 -7.12 -15.99 -11.99
C MET A 93 -7.23 -17.47 -12.36
N SER A 94 -6.21 -17.95 -13.03
CA SER A 94 -6.06 -19.37 -13.34
C SER A 94 -5.45 -20.15 -12.17
N GLU A 95 -5.57 -21.46 -12.19
CA GLU A 95 -4.87 -22.31 -11.23
C GLU A 95 -3.35 -22.14 -11.36
N GLY A 96 -2.69 -21.86 -10.26
CA GLY A 96 -1.25 -21.59 -10.21
C GLY A 96 -0.86 -20.12 -10.38
N ASP A 97 -1.80 -19.23 -10.67
CA ASP A 97 -1.54 -17.79 -10.67
C ASP A 97 -1.25 -17.27 -9.26
N GLN A 98 -0.34 -16.31 -9.19
CA GLN A 98 0.01 -15.62 -7.95
C GLN A 98 -0.20 -14.11 -8.11
N MET A 99 -0.83 -13.50 -7.12
CA MET A 99 -1.13 -12.08 -7.10
C MET A 99 -0.45 -11.37 -5.93
N LEU A 100 0.16 -10.21 -6.23
CA LEU A 100 0.66 -9.29 -5.22
C LEU A 100 -0.17 -8.01 -5.22
N ILE A 101 -0.79 -7.70 -4.09
CA ILE A 101 -1.63 -6.52 -3.93
C ILE A 101 -0.90 -5.49 -3.07
N PHE A 102 -0.75 -4.28 -3.60
CA PHE A 102 -0.14 -3.16 -2.90
C PHE A 102 -1.18 -2.21 -2.32
N THR A 103 -0.99 -1.85 -1.06
CA THR A 103 -1.74 -0.81 -0.36
C THR A 103 -0.80 0.15 0.35
N ASN A 104 -1.26 1.39 0.59
CA ASN A 104 -0.43 2.41 1.22
C ASN A 104 -0.36 2.29 2.74
N THR A 105 -1.25 1.51 3.38
CA THR A 105 -1.30 1.40 4.85
C THR A 105 -1.34 -0.04 5.36
N LYS A 106 -0.68 -0.30 6.49
CA LYS A 106 -0.70 -1.59 7.19
C LYS A 106 -2.11 -2.03 7.56
N ARG A 107 -2.97 -1.09 7.99
CA ARG A 107 -4.37 -1.36 8.32
C ARG A 107 -5.15 -1.87 7.12
N MET A 108 -4.90 -1.30 5.93
CA MET A 108 -5.55 -1.76 4.70
C MET A 108 -5.07 -3.15 4.33
N VAL A 109 -3.78 -3.47 4.55
CA VAL A 109 -3.25 -4.82 4.36
C VAL A 109 -4.03 -5.84 5.16
N ASP A 110 -4.17 -5.63 6.48
CA ASP A 110 -4.90 -6.54 7.37
C ASP A 110 -6.37 -6.66 6.99
N MET A 111 -7.02 -5.54 6.67
CA MET A 111 -8.43 -5.52 6.30
C MET A 111 -8.70 -6.27 4.99
N LEU A 112 -7.84 -6.10 3.99
CA LEU A 112 -8.00 -6.80 2.71
C LEU A 112 -7.77 -8.30 2.86
N ASP A 113 -6.74 -8.69 3.59
CA ASP A 113 -6.46 -10.10 3.88
C ASP A 113 -7.65 -10.77 4.58
N GLU A 114 -8.15 -10.19 5.66
CA GLU A 114 -9.32 -10.70 6.37
C GLU A 114 -10.56 -10.82 5.47
N ARG A 115 -10.79 -9.84 4.60
CA ARG A 115 -11.93 -9.87 3.67
C ARG A 115 -11.78 -10.95 2.60
N LEU A 116 -10.58 -11.14 2.07
CA LEU A 116 -10.28 -12.18 1.10
C LEU A 116 -10.43 -13.57 1.74
N GLU A 117 -9.88 -13.78 2.93
CA GLU A 117 -10.02 -15.04 3.67
C GLU A 117 -11.49 -15.38 3.98
N ARG A 118 -12.31 -14.40 4.39
CA ARG A 118 -13.76 -14.59 4.59
C ARG A 118 -14.50 -15.05 3.33
N GLN A 119 -13.94 -14.80 2.16
CA GLN A 119 -14.50 -15.24 0.88
C GLN A 119 -13.91 -16.55 0.38
N GLY A 120 -13.06 -17.17 1.20
CA GLY A 120 -12.43 -18.44 0.87
C GLY A 120 -11.22 -18.31 -0.06
N VAL A 121 -10.65 -17.11 -0.19
CA VAL A 121 -9.44 -16.87 -0.97
C VAL A 121 -8.21 -17.08 -0.10
N ASP A 122 -7.24 -17.87 -0.58
CA ASP A 122 -5.99 -18.14 0.11
C ASP A 122 -5.04 -16.93 0.03
N SER A 123 -5.28 -15.93 0.89
CA SER A 123 -4.48 -14.73 0.99
C SER A 123 -3.55 -14.72 2.22
N ALA A 124 -2.62 -13.80 2.26
CA ALA A 124 -1.80 -13.49 3.42
C ALA A 124 -1.41 -12.01 3.46
N ALA A 125 -1.40 -11.44 4.66
CA ALA A 125 -0.93 -10.07 4.93
C ALA A 125 0.58 -10.02 5.12
N LEU A 126 1.24 -8.95 4.61
CA LEU A 126 2.65 -8.69 4.83
C LEU A 126 2.91 -7.20 5.09
N HIS A 127 3.31 -6.81 6.31
CA HIS A 127 3.63 -5.43 6.66
C HIS A 127 4.72 -5.34 7.74
N GLY A 128 5.27 -4.13 7.93
CA GLY A 128 6.47 -3.91 8.76
C GLY A 128 6.33 -4.22 10.25
N ASP A 129 5.11 -4.26 10.81
CA ASP A 129 4.90 -4.55 12.24
C ASP A 129 4.95 -6.05 12.57
N MET A 130 5.12 -6.89 11.56
CA MET A 130 5.20 -8.34 11.75
C MET A 130 6.60 -8.76 12.21
N ALA A 131 6.64 -9.72 13.14
CA ALA A 131 7.89 -10.36 13.53
C ALA A 131 8.56 -11.07 12.35
N GLN A 132 9.88 -11.01 12.25
CA GLN A 132 10.65 -11.51 11.12
C GLN A 132 10.34 -12.98 10.79
N ASN A 133 10.24 -13.84 11.81
CA ASN A 133 9.91 -15.25 11.63
C ASN A 133 8.50 -15.49 11.06
N LYS A 134 7.55 -14.58 11.32
CA LYS A 134 6.20 -14.65 10.72
C LYS A 134 6.26 -14.23 9.25
N ARG A 135 7.04 -13.19 8.94
CA ARG A 135 7.24 -12.73 7.55
C ARG A 135 7.84 -13.84 6.68
N GLU A 136 8.89 -14.49 7.15
CA GLU A 136 9.54 -15.60 6.44
C GLU A 136 8.56 -16.74 6.15
N ARG A 137 7.77 -17.16 7.13
CA ARG A 137 6.76 -18.22 6.94
C ARG A 137 5.69 -17.84 5.90
N ILE A 138 5.27 -16.57 5.88
CA ILE A 138 4.28 -16.07 4.91
C ILE A 138 4.90 -16.10 3.52
N LEU A 139 6.13 -15.62 3.38
CA LEU A 139 6.84 -15.61 2.10
C LEU A 139 7.09 -17.02 1.57
N ASP A 140 7.48 -17.94 2.43
CA ASP A 140 7.65 -19.34 2.05
C ASP A 140 6.31 -19.97 1.61
N ALA A 141 5.23 -19.70 2.34
CA ALA A 141 3.91 -20.17 1.97
C ALA A 141 3.44 -19.60 0.61
N PHE A 142 3.77 -18.35 0.32
CA PHE A 142 3.47 -17.72 -0.97
C PHE A 142 4.35 -18.30 -2.08
N ARG A 143 5.67 -18.45 -1.88
CA ARG A 143 6.58 -19.09 -2.84
C ARG A 143 6.16 -20.53 -3.17
N ASP A 144 5.73 -21.28 -2.17
CA ASP A 144 5.27 -22.67 -2.32
C ASP A 144 3.88 -22.78 -2.98
N GLY A 145 3.22 -21.66 -3.31
CA GLY A 145 1.85 -21.65 -3.86
C GLY A 145 0.75 -22.04 -2.88
N LYS A 146 1.07 -22.15 -1.58
CA LYS A 146 0.07 -22.42 -0.52
C LYS A 146 -0.83 -21.21 -0.26
N LYS A 147 -0.33 -20.03 -0.57
CA LYS A 147 -1.07 -18.79 -0.62
C LYS A 147 -0.98 -18.24 -2.04
N SER A 148 -2.12 -17.98 -2.65
CA SER A 148 -2.18 -17.46 -4.02
C SER A 148 -2.13 -15.93 -4.08
N ILE A 149 -2.49 -15.26 -2.99
CA ILE A 149 -2.53 -13.80 -2.91
C ILE A 149 -1.70 -13.31 -1.72
N LEU A 150 -0.84 -12.32 -1.97
CA LEU A 150 -0.10 -11.61 -0.95
C LEU A 150 -0.54 -10.13 -0.95
N VAL A 151 -0.99 -9.63 0.19
CA VAL A 151 -1.32 -8.21 0.37
C VAL A 151 -0.20 -7.54 1.14
N ALA A 152 0.39 -6.48 0.61
CA ALA A 152 1.58 -5.88 1.22
C ALA A 152 1.61 -4.36 1.10
N THR A 153 2.40 -3.72 1.99
CA THR A 153 2.88 -2.35 1.78
C THR A 153 4.19 -2.37 1.00
N ASP A 154 4.56 -1.24 0.36
CA ASP A 154 5.82 -1.11 -0.39
C ASP A 154 7.03 -1.55 0.45
N VAL A 155 7.12 -1.04 1.68
CA VAL A 155 8.24 -1.34 2.59
C VAL A 155 8.36 -2.84 2.86
N ALA A 156 7.24 -3.53 3.00
CA ALA A 156 7.25 -4.97 3.30
C ALA A 156 7.51 -5.83 2.06
N ALA A 157 7.10 -5.36 0.89
CA ALA A 157 7.31 -6.05 -0.38
C ALA A 157 8.70 -5.82 -0.99
N ARG A 158 9.51 -4.92 -0.40
CA ARG A 158 10.91 -4.72 -0.83
C ARG A 158 11.74 -5.96 -0.60
N GLY A 159 12.63 -6.24 -1.54
CA GLY A 159 13.48 -7.43 -1.47
C GLY A 159 12.72 -8.75 -1.60
N LEU A 160 11.43 -8.70 -1.98
CA LEU A 160 10.68 -9.89 -2.34
C LEU A 160 11.31 -10.51 -3.59
N ASP A 161 12.09 -11.56 -3.34
CA ASP A 161 12.59 -12.44 -4.39
C ASP A 161 11.59 -13.59 -4.54
N VAL A 162 10.52 -13.30 -5.28
CA VAL A 162 9.49 -14.30 -5.63
C VAL A 162 9.33 -14.28 -7.13
N ASP A 163 9.77 -15.36 -7.75
CA ASP A 163 9.52 -15.62 -9.15
C ASP A 163 8.12 -16.23 -9.32
N GLY A 164 7.41 -15.80 -10.34
CA GLY A 164 6.11 -16.41 -10.67
C GLY A 164 4.89 -15.57 -10.32
N ILE A 165 5.06 -14.34 -9.82
CA ILE A 165 3.95 -13.40 -9.67
C ILE A 165 3.40 -13.09 -11.07
N THR A 166 2.13 -13.45 -11.30
CA THR A 166 1.44 -13.25 -12.57
C THR A 166 0.64 -11.95 -12.57
N HIS A 167 0.17 -11.52 -11.41
CA HIS A 167 -0.66 -10.33 -11.25
C HIS A 167 -0.12 -9.41 -10.18
N VAL A 168 -0.02 -8.13 -10.50
CA VAL A 168 0.20 -7.06 -9.54
C VAL A 168 -1.05 -6.18 -9.50
N VAL A 169 -1.52 -5.85 -8.31
CA VAL A 169 -2.65 -4.94 -8.12
C VAL A 169 -2.21 -3.76 -7.26
N ASN A 170 -2.23 -2.56 -7.82
CA ASN A 170 -2.16 -1.32 -7.07
C ASN A 170 -3.57 -1.02 -6.54
N TYR A 171 -3.91 -1.57 -5.37
CA TYR A 171 -5.18 -1.27 -4.69
C TYR A 171 -5.26 0.20 -4.32
N ASP A 172 -4.13 0.77 -3.90
CA ASP A 172 -3.90 2.19 -3.78
C ASP A 172 -2.74 2.59 -4.69
N LEU A 173 -2.87 3.69 -5.45
CA LEU A 173 -1.76 4.22 -6.22
C LEU A 173 -0.63 4.65 -5.28
N PRO A 174 0.63 4.47 -5.67
CA PRO A 174 1.75 5.01 -4.91
C PRO A 174 1.83 6.53 -5.07
N ASP A 175 2.36 7.20 -4.05
CA ASP A 175 2.58 8.65 -4.08
C ASP A 175 3.73 9.03 -5.04
N GLU A 176 4.74 8.15 -5.15
CA GLU A 176 5.91 8.34 -5.99
C GLU A 176 5.83 7.51 -7.28
N THR A 177 6.25 8.12 -8.39
CA THR A 177 6.18 7.51 -9.72
C THR A 177 7.10 6.30 -9.84
N GLU A 178 8.27 6.33 -9.20
CA GLU A 178 9.25 5.25 -9.16
C GLU A 178 8.70 4.00 -8.46
N SER A 179 7.95 4.21 -7.38
CA SER A 179 7.30 3.12 -6.65
C SER A 179 6.34 2.34 -7.53
N TYR A 180 5.68 3.01 -8.49
CA TYR A 180 4.81 2.32 -9.45
C TYR A 180 5.58 1.30 -10.29
N VAL A 181 6.69 1.72 -10.89
CA VAL A 181 7.53 0.82 -11.73
C VAL A 181 8.09 -0.33 -10.90
N HIS A 182 8.55 -0.05 -9.68
CA HIS A 182 9.03 -1.08 -8.76
C HIS A 182 7.96 -2.09 -8.36
N ARG A 183 6.69 -1.65 -8.22
CA ARG A 183 5.56 -2.54 -7.94
C ARG A 183 5.25 -3.44 -9.13
N ILE A 184 5.04 -2.85 -10.30
CA ILE A 184 4.70 -3.63 -11.49
C ILE A 184 5.84 -4.56 -11.91
N GLY A 185 7.09 -4.16 -11.72
CA GLY A 185 8.28 -4.98 -11.96
C GLY A 185 8.41 -6.22 -11.04
N ARG A 186 7.42 -6.49 -10.16
CA ARG A 186 7.31 -7.76 -9.45
C ARG A 186 6.71 -8.86 -10.34
N THR A 187 6.05 -8.52 -11.42
CA THR A 187 5.57 -9.46 -12.44
C THR A 187 6.34 -9.29 -13.76
N GLY A 188 6.05 -10.07 -14.77
CA GLY A 188 6.71 -9.98 -16.08
C GLY A 188 8.17 -10.40 -16.12
N ARG A 189 8.64 -11.16 -15.11
CA ARG A 189 10.03 -11.60 -15.02
C ARG A 189 10.30 -12.88 -15.79
N MET A 190 11.56 -13.07 -16.22
CA MET A 190 12.04 -14.29 -16.90
C MET A 190 11.28 -14.65 -18.18
N GLY A 191 10.82 -13.63 -18.94
CA GLY A 191 10.10 -13.85 -20.21
C GLY A 191 8.67 -14.37 -20.04
N ARG A 192 8.09 -14.27 -18.83
CA ARG A 192 6.68 -14.57 -18.57
C ARG A 192 5.85 -13.31 -18.78
N SER A 193 4.64 -13.46 -19.33
CA SER A 193 3.66 -12.38 -19.35
C SER A 193 3.19 -12.04 -17.95
N GLY A 194 3.03 -10.75 -17.65
CA GLY A 194 2.53 -10.27 -16.39
C GLY A 194 1.40 -9.27 -16.58
N GLN A 195 0.51 -9.15 -15.62
CA GLN A 195 -0.56 -8.17 -15.61
C GLN A 195 -0.44 -7.24 -14.41
N ALA A 196 -0.60 -5.94 -14.64
CA ALA A 196 -0.63 -4.93 -13.61
C ALA A 196 -1.97 -4.17 -13.66
N TRP A 197 -2.69 -4.19 -12.56
CA TRP A 197 -4.00 -3.55 -12.42
C TRP A 197 -3.91 -2.41 -11.42
N SER A 198 -4.44 -1.24 -11.75
CA SER A 198 -4.45 -0.08 -10.87
C SER A 198 -5.88 0.39 -10.62
N PHE A 199 -6.29 0.51 -9.36
CA PHE A 199 -7.57 1.09 -9.00
C PHE A 199 -7.42 2.59 -8.80
N VAL A 200 -8.23 3.35 -9.52
CA VAL A 200 -8.08 4.80 -9.61
C VAL A 200 -9.42 5.47 -9.33
N GLY A 201 -9.47 6.21 -8.23
CA GLY A 201 -10.57 7.13 -7.96
C GLY A 201 -10.45 8.40 -8.82
N GLY A 202 -11.49 9.22 -8.85
CA GLY A 202 -11.46 10.44 -9.65
C GLY A 202 -10.35 11.41 -9.20
N SER A 203 -10.11 11.54 -7.90
CA SER A 203 -9.03 12.38 -7.33
C SER A 203 -7.63 11.83 -7.63
N GLU A 204 -7.50 10.53 -7.90
CA GLU A 204 -6.23 9.87 -8.18
C GLU A 204 -5.84 9.92 -9.68
N MET A 205 -6.75 10.39 -10.56
CA MET A 205 -6.47 10.51 -12.01
C MET A 205 -5.22 11.35 -12.32
N PRO A 206 -4.99 12.54 -11.69
CA PRO A 206 -3.77 13.32 -11.94
C PRO A 206 -2.49 12.56 -11.56
N GLN A 207 -2.55 11.70 -10.53
CA GLN A 207 -1.41 10.87 -10.13
C GLN A 207 -1.13 9.78 -11.16
N LEU A 208 -2.17 9.11 -11.69
CA LEU A 208 -2.01 8.15 -12.78
C LEU A 208 -1.40 8.80 -14.02
N ASP A 209 -1.90 9.98 -14.41
CA ASP A 209 -1.37 10.73 -15.55
C ASP A 209 0.10 11.13 -15.32
N LYS A 210 0.46 11.54 -14.10
CA LYS A 210 1.84 11.85 -13.74
C LYS A 210 2.75 10.62 -13.90
N ILE A 211 2.32 9.45 -13.41
CA ILE A 211 3.05 8.18 -13.56
C ILE A 211 3.26 7.86 -15.04
N ALA A 212 2.17 7.86 -15.83
CA ALA A 212 2.21 7.54 -17.24
C ALA A 212 3.16 8.48 -18.03
N ASN A 213 3.09 9.79 -17.76
CA ASN A 213 3.93 10.79 -18.43
C ASN A 213 5.41 10.69 -18.01
N THR A 214 5.71 10.47 -16.72
CA THR A 214 7.08 10.36 -16.23
C THR A 214 7.83 9.21 -16.89
N TRP A 215 7.16 8.09 -17.10
CA TRP A 215 7.77 6.87 -17.63
C TRP A 215 7.45 6.59 -19.09
N GLY A 216 6.78 7.51 -19.79
CA GLY A 216 6.44 7.36 -21.20
C GLY A 216 5.55 6.16 -21.51
N MET A 217 4.76 5.68 -20.51
CA MET A 217 3.95 4.48 -20.64
C MET A 217 2.48 4.81 -20.92
N THR A 218 1.78 3.85 -21.53
CA THR A 218 0.33 3.92 -21.72
C THR A 218 -0.35 2.97 -20.77
N ILE A 219 -1.23 3.49 -19.91
CA ILE A 219 -2.03 2.71 -18.96
C ILE A 219 -3.51 2.86 -19.37
N PRO A 220 -4.07 1.92 -20.16
CA PRO A 220 -5.43 2.04 -20.64
C PRO A 220 -6.44 1.91 -19.50
N MET A 221 -7.45 2.79 -19.53
CA MET A 221 -8.62 2.69 -18.66
C MET A 221 -9.55 1.62 -19.20
N VAL A 222 -9.89 0.65 -18.37
CA VAL A 222 -10.76 -0.47 -18.72
C VAL A 222 -11.84 -0.68 -17.66
N ASP A 223 -12.91 -1.36 -18.03
CA ASP A 223 -13.90 -1.86 -17.07
C ASP A 223 -13.33 -3.06 -16.30
N ALA A 224 -13.85 -3.28 -15.10
CA ALA A 224 -13.50 -4.48 -14.35
C ALA A 224 -13.88 -5.74 -15.13
N PRO A 225 -13.03 -6.79 -15.13
CA PRO A 225 -13.27 -8.02 -15.88
C PRO A 225 -14.66 -8.60 -15.63
N GLU A 226 -15.24 -9.24 -16.63
CA GLU A 226 -16.50 -9.98 -16.45
C GLU A 226 -16.27 -11.17 -15.52
N LEU A 227 -17.28 -11.49 -14.71
CA LEU A 227 -17.22 -12.65 -13.83
C LEU A 227 -17.38 -13.94 -14.66
N PRO A 228 -16.59 -14.98 -14.36
CA PRO A 228 -16.82 -16.30 -14.91
C PRO A 228 -18.23 -16.81 -14.55
N GLU A 229 -18.84 -17.55 -15.45
CA GLU A 229 -20.19 -18.10 -15.27
C GLU A 229 -20.28 -18.95 -13.99
N GLY A 230 -21.31 -18.69 -13.20
CA GLY A 230 -21.51 -19.39 -11.93
C GLY A 230 -20.76 -18.82 -10.72
N THR A 231 -19.94 -17.79 -10.91
CA THR A 231 -19.22 -17.14 -9.81
C THR A 231 -20.12 -16.16 -9.08
N LYS A 232 -20.11 -16.23 -7.73
CA LYS A 232 -20.87 -15.28 -6.90
C LYS A 232 -20.21 -13.90 -6.92
N GLU A 233 -20.94 -12.91 -7.36
CA GLU A 233 -20.45 -11.51 -7.37
C GLU A 233 -20.35 -10.95 -5.94
N MET A 234 -19.26 -10.25 -5.67
CA MET A 234 -19.16 -9.39 -4.49
C MET A 234 -20.13 -8.22 -4.60
N ALA A 235 -20.70 -7.78 -3.49
CA ALA A 235 -21.66 -6.69 -3.50
C ALA A 235 -21.01 -5.40 -4.06
N ARG A 236 -21.56 -4.91 -5.15
CA ARG A 236 -21.28 -3.58 -5.66
C ARG A 236 -22.25 -2.59 -5.02
N LEU A 237 -21.71 -1.54 -4.45
CA LEU A 237 -22.55 -0.46 -3.95
C LEU A 237 -23.07 0.37 -5.14
N LYS A 238 -24.39 0.53 -5.20
CA LYS A 238 -25.06 1.24 -6.32
C LYS A 238 -24.71 2.71 -6.40
N GLU A 239 -24.41 3.32 -5.26
CA GLU A 239 -23.89 4.68 -5.19
C GLU A 239 -22.37 4.57 -5.14
N ASP A 240 -21.72 4.91 -6.25
CA ASP A 240 -20.29 5.14 -6.24
C ASP A 240 -20.07 6.44 -5.46
N TRP A 241 -19.72 6.29 -4.19
CA TRP A 241 -19.42 7.40 -3.29
C TRP A 241 -18.21 8.20 -3.75
N ASP A 242 -17.67 7.93 -4.93
CA ASP A 242 -16.51 8.59 -5.49
C ASP A 242 -16.78 10.01 -5.95
N GLU A 243 -17.92 10.28 -6.54
CA GLU A 243 -18.29 11.67 -6.77
C GLU A 243 -18.39 12.46 -5.46
N LEU A 244 -18.43 11.73 -4.34
CA LEU A 244 -18.51 12.26 -2.99
C LEU A 244 -17.16 12.22 -2.23
N SER A 245 -16.28 11.26 -2.50
CA SER A 245 -14.98 11.15 -1.86
C SER A 245 -13.93 12.03 -2.53
N ASP A 246 -14.07 12.27 -3.81
CA ASP A 246 -13.15 13.10 -4.56
C ASP A 246 -13.17 14.57 -4.17
N CYS A 247 -14.25 15.00 -3.54
CA CYS A 247 -14.40 16.41 -3.35
C CYS A 247 -13.70 16.97 -2.13
N PHE A 248 -13.53 16.32 -1.00
CA PHE A 248 -13.04 17.06 0.18
C PHE A 248 -12.64 16.23 1.41
N GLY A 249 -11.83 15.25 1.27
CA GLY A 249 -11.03 14.80 2.40
C GLY A 249 -11.81 14.30 3.63
N MET A 250 -11.06 14.07 4.66
CA MET A 250 -11.54 13.71 5.98
C MET A 250 -11.62 14.95 6.88
N VAL A 251 -12.61 14.97 7.74
CA VAL A 251 -12.75 15.98 8.80
C VAL A 251 -12.28 15.34 10.11
N THR A 252 -11.34 15.98 10.77
CA THR A 252 -10.88 15.53 12.08
C THR A 252 -11.91 15.90 13.15
N VAL A 253 -12.42 14.90 13.83
CA VAL A 253 -13.37 15.04 14.94
C VAL A 253 -12.66 14.68 16.24
N ARG A 254 -12.64 15.58 17.20
CA ARG A 254 -12.12 15.35 18.52
C ARG A 254 -13.20 14.75 19.41
N LEU A 255 -12.81 13.79 20.23
CA LEU A 255 -13.66 13.08 21.19
C LEU A 255 -13.00 13.14 22.58
N SER A 256 -13.79 13.30 23.62
CA SER A 256 -13.35 13.27 25.03
C SER A 256 -13.13 11.83 25.53
N LEU A 257 -12.17 11.12 24.92
CA LEU A 257 -11.84 9.72 25.18
C LEU A 257 -10.34 9.52 25.02
N GLY A 258 -9.66 8.98 26.02
CA GLY A 258 -8.23 8.73 25.99
C GLY A 258 -7.86 7.26 25.70
N LYS A 259 -6.56 7.03 25.45
CA LYS A 259 -6.00 5.69 25.20
C LYS A 259 -6.18 4.69 26.35
N GLY A 260 -6.40 5.18 27.58
CA GLY A 260 -6.69 4.35 28.75
C GLY A 260 -8.14 3.87 28.82
N ASP A 261 -9.02 4.48 28.05
CA ASP A 261 -10.46 4.24 28.13
C ASP A 261 -10.92 3.20 27.08
N SER A 262 -10.23 3.07 25.95
CA SER A 262 -10.62 2.13 24.88
C SER A 262 -9.47 1.88 23.88
N SER A 263 -9.69 0.94 22.96
CA SER A 263 -8.82 0.72 21.80
C SER A 263 -9.34 1.46 20.55
N LYS A 264 -8.44 1.73 19.59
CA LYS A 264 -8.80 2.32 18.29
C LYS A 264 -9.88 1.50 17.56
N LEU A 265 -9.72 0.18 17.58
CA LEU A 265 -10.65 -0.74 16.91
C LEU A 265 -12.04 -0.68 17.55
N ALA A 266 -12.13 -0.79 18.87
CA ALA A 266 -13.41 -0.74 19.58
C ALA A 266 -14.14 0.60 19.38
N LEU A 267 -13.40 1.71 19.28
CA LEU A 267 -13.97 3.01 18.98
C LEU A 267 -14.47 3.07 17.52
N SER A 268 -13.69 2.57 16.57
CA SER A 268 -14.08 2.50 15.16
C SER A 268 -15.36 1.67 14.96
N ASP A 269 -15.37 0.45 15.49
CA ASP A 269 -16.51 -0.46 15.38
C ASP A 269 -17.78 0.15 15.99
N TRP A 270 -17.64 0.80 17.14
CA TRP A 270 -18.77 1.45 17.80
C TRP A 270 -19.30 2.63 16.97
N ILE A 271 -18.42 3.47 16.38
CA ILE A 271 -18.87 4.58 15.52
C ILE A 271 -19.60 4.05 14.29
N VAL A 272 -19.04 3.03 13.64
CA VAL A 272 -19.63 2.36 12.47
C VAL A 272 -21.03 1.84 12.80
N ASP A 273 -21.17 1.12 13.94
CA ASP A 273 -22.44 0.54 14.36
C ASP A 273 -23.47 1.61 14.72
N GLN A 274 -23.10 2.58 15.56
CA GLN A 274 -24.04 3.59 16.05
C GLN A 274 -24.48 4.57 14.96
N ALA A 275 -23.57 5.01 14.11
CA ALA A 275 -23.88 5.94 13.03
C ALA A 275 -24.33 5.21 11.74
N ARG A 276 -24.25 3.87 11.69
CA ARG A 276 -24.57 3.07 10.50
C ARG A 276 -23.85 3.59 9.24
N VAL A 277 -22.62 4.01 9.42
CA VAL A 277 -21.75 4.44 8.32
C VAL A 277 -20.82 3.29 7.93
N PRO A 278 -20.42 3.19 6.67
CA PRO A 278 -19.44 2.19 6.27
C PRO A 278 -18.07 2.48 6.94
N GLU A 279 -17.33 1.44 7.27
CA GLU A 279 -16.02 1.54 7.93
C GLU A 279 -15.04 2.48 7.18
N VAL A 280 -15.12 2.52 5.86
CA VAL A 280 -14.33 3.42 5.01
C VAL A 280 -14.65 4.92 5.20
N ALA A 281 -15.78 5.25 5.83
CA ALA A 281 -16.09 6.63 6.22
C ALA A 281 -15.26 7.07 7.44
N ILE A 282 -14.56 6.15 8.11
CA ILE A 282 -13.70 6.39 9.26
C ILE A 282 -12.24 6.29 8.80
N GLY A 283 -11.49 7.36 8.93
CA GLY A 283 -10.08 7.42 8.62
C GLY A 283 -9.19 7.09 9.80
N GLU A 284 -8.11 7.85 9.97
CA GLU A 284 -7.17 7.64 11.05
C GLU A 284 -7.78 7.95 12.41
N ILE A 285 -7.50 7.09 13.40
CA ILE A 285 -7.85 7.29 14.79
C ILE A 285 -6.57 7.47 15.59
N SER A 286 -6.41 8.64 16.22
CA SER A 286 -5.32 8.91 17.15
C SER A 286 -5.85 9.01 18.57
N MET A 287 -5.26 8.23 19.49
CA MET A 287 -5.67 8.19 20.89
C MET A 287 -4.60 8.83 21.78
N GLY A 288 -4.95 9.96 22.41
CA GLY A 288 -4.12 10.68 23.39
C GLY A 288 -4.47 10.34 24.83
N ASP A 289 -3.86 11.08 25.78
CA ASP A 289 -4.00 10.84 27.24
C ASP A 289 -5.30 11.39 27.86
N GLY A 290 -6.32 11.64 27.10
CA GLY A 290 -7.62 12.15 27.58
C GLY A 290 -8.53 12.58 26.46
N GLU A 291 -7.98 12.75 25.30
CA GLU A 291 -8.69 13.08 24.07
C GLU A 291 -8.25 12.15 22.95
N SER A 292 -9.15 11.89 22.02
CA SER A 292 -8.87 11.16 20.79
C SER A 292 -9.35 11.97 19.60
N THR A 293 -8.70 11.76 18.46
CA THR A 293 -9.17 12.29 17.18
C THR A 293 -9.54 11.16 16.26
N VAL A 294 -10.61 11.36 15.51
CA VAL A 294 -11.10 10.43 14.50
C VAL A 294 -11.32 11.21 13.23
N GLU A 295 -10.73 10.75 12.15
CA GLU A 295 -11.05 11.28 10.84
C GLU A 295 -12.35 10.66 10.34
N ILE A 296 -13.27 11.50 9.93
CA ILE A 296 -14.57 11.10 9.39
C ILE A 296 -14.76 11.79 8.06
N HIS A 297 -15.23 11.05 7.08
CA HIS A 297 -15.49 11.59 5.75
C HIS A 297 -16.40 12.83 5.83
N VAL A 298 -16.01 13.93 5.20
CA VAL A 298 -16.64 15.25 5.30
C VAL A 298 -18.18 15.22 5.16
N LYS A 299 -18.70 14.42 4.25
CA LYS A 299 -20.15 14.31 4.03
C LYS A 299 -20.89 13.53 5.11
N LYS A 300 -20.18 12.79 5.94
CA LYS A 300 -20.76 12.06 7.08
C LYS A 300 -20.40 12.68 8.41
N ALA A 301 -19.42 13.57 8.47
CA ALA A 301 -18.91 14.13 9.71
C ALA A 301 -20.02 14.78 10.56
N TYR A 302 -20.81 15.66 9.98
CA TYR A 302 -21.92 16.31 10.72
C TYR A 302 -22.95 15.31 11.21
N TYR A 303 -23.34 14.36 10.37
CA TYR A 303 -24.29 13.31 10.75
C TYR A 303 -23.73 12.41 11.86
N VAL A 304 -22.49 11.97 11.73
CA VAL A 304 -21.82 11.16 12.75
C VAL A 304 -21.71 11.92 14.06
N ILE A 305 -21.28 13.19 14.03
CA ILE A 305 -21.19 14.04 15.21
C ILE A 305 -22.55 14.14 15.92
N ASP A 306 -23.63 14.30 15.17
CA ASP A 306 -24.99 14.42 15.74
C ASP A 306 -25.44 13.12 16.39
N VAL A 307 -25.13 11.98 15.75
CA VAL A 307 -25.39 10.65 16.35
C VAL A 307 -24.55 10.47 17.62
N LEU A 308 -23.24 10.76 17.58
CA LEU A 308 -22.35 10.57 18.72
C LEU A 308 -22.70 11.48 19.91
N LYS A 309 -23.22 12.70 19.68
CA LYS A 309 -23.72 13.57 20.75
C LYS A 309 -24.87 12.95 21.55
N SER A 310 -25.68 12.14 20.90
CA SER A 310 -26.88 11.51 21.49
C SER A 310 -26.61 10.14 22.11
N ARG A 311 -25.40 9.60 21.98
CA ARG A 311 -25.05 8.24 22.39
C ARG A 311 -23.94 8.25 23.45
N GLU A 312 -23.87 7.17 24.21
CA GLU A 312 -22.83 6.94 25.20
C GLU A 312 -21.97 5.76 24.78
N PHE A 313 -20.65 5.95 24.80
CA PHE A 313 -19.67 4.92 24.58
C PHE A 313 -19.15 4.44 25.95
N GLN A 314 -19.40 3.19 26.28
CA GLN A 314 -19.01 2.60 27.58
C GLN A 314 -19.45 3.45 28.80
N GLY A 315 -20.67 4.03 28.71
CA GLY A 315 -21.22 4.86 29.78
C GLY A 315 -20.72 6.31 29.81
N ARG A 316 -19.98 6.76 28.80
CA ARG A 316 -19.47 8.14 28.69
C ARG A 316 -20.01 8.85 27.46
N ARG A 317 -20.28 10.14 27.59
CA ARG A 317 -20.58 11.03 26.44
C ARG A 317 -19.29 11.56 25.87
N LEU A 318 -19.07 11.36 24.57
CA LEU A 318 -17.80 11.65 23.89
C LEU A 318 -17.58 13.12 23.51
N GLN A 319 -18.56 13.99 23.61
CA GLN A 319 -18.49 15.41 23.27
C GLN A 319 -17.79 15.69 21.92
N PRO A 320 -18.29 15.14 20.79
CA PRO A 320 -17.63 15.26 19.51
C PRO A 320 -17.60 16.71 19.03
N ALA A 321 -16.45 17.18 18.55
CA ALA A 321 -16.24 18.50 17.98
C ALA A 321 -15.28 18.44 16.78
N ILE A 322 -15.57 19.22 15.74
CA ILE A 322 -14.65 19.36 14.61
C ILE A 322 -13.41 20.11 15.07
N VAL A 323 -12.25 19.61 14.68
CA VAL A 323 -10.98 20.31 14.82
C VAL A 323 -10.73 21.09 13.55
N ASN A 324 -10.64 22.41 13.67
CA ASN A 324 -10.31 23.30 12.55
C ASN A 324 -8.80 23.34 12.26
#